data_0dca0eda31d1eeadfff0ca1d483c3632
#
_entry.id   0dca0eda31d1eeadfff0ca1d483c3632
#
_cell.length_a   1.000
_cell.length_b   1.000
_cell.length_c   1.000
_cell.angle_alpha   90.00
_cell.angle_beta   90.00
_cell.angle_gamma   90.00
#
_symmetry.space_group_name_H-M   'P 1'
#
loop_
_entity.id
_entity.type
_entity.pdbx_description
1 polymer ?
#
loop_
_entity_poly.entity_id
_entity_poly.type
_entity_poly.pdbx_seq_one_letter_code
_entity_poly.pdbx_strand_id
1 'polypeptide(L)'
;MDNVTKESKGNIYDQQYSPFYQRNKTLEFWKPVQDAGKLFCICDDNHTARSRNLADWRIVEDVCTTLGARYGGFGCLLEIIVGEQRYTIYALHGKKGGTSPASALNNLISMNQRCIADIYLRFHHHKKIVFQDEIKRLTTEGMKEHKRTYGISGSFINWDGSYAEQLEYPISVQGCIKLKLFVKKWDVHISL
;
A
#
# COMPACT_ATOMS: atom_id res chain seq x y z
N MET A 1 -9.21 2.53 -5.04
CA MET A 1 -10.23 2.78 -6.11
C MET A 1 -9.75 2.11 -7.38
N ASP A 2 -10.56 1.30 -8.02
CA ASP A 2 -10.13 0.61 -9.25
C ASP A 2 -10.12 1.54 -10.47
N ASN A 3 -11.05 2.48 -10.50
CA ASN A 3 -11.06 3.59 -11.46
C ASN A 3 -10.99 3.11 -12.92
N VAL A 4 -11.79 2.11 -13.27
CA VAL A 4 -11.88 1.57 -14.63
C VAL A 4 -12.48 2.62 -15.56
N THR A 5 -11.87 2.81 -16.72
CA THR A 5 -12.28 3.74 -17.77
C THR A 5 -12.39 3.00 -19.10
N LYS A 6 -12.87 3.65 -20.15
CA LYS A 6 -12.95 3.08 -21.49
C LYS A 6 -11.60 2.59 -22.04
N GLU A 7 -10.49 3.12 -21.54
CA GLU A 7 -9.13 2.72 -21.95
C GLU A 7 -8.54 1.61 -21.06
N SER A 8 -9.28 1.16 -20.06
CA SER A 8 -8.83 0.08 -19.17
C SER A 8 -9.02 -1.28 -19.84
N LYS A 9 -8.21 -2.26 -19.42
CA LYS A 9 -8.37 -3.66 -19.86
C LYS A 9 -9.66 -4.30 -19.34
N GLY A 10 -10.20 -3.82 -18.21
CA GLY A 10 -11.49 -4.26 -17.68
C GLY A 10 -12.66 -3.56 -18.38
N ASN A 11 -13.81 -4.21 -18.37
CA ASN A 11 -15.03 -3.64 -18.93
C ASN A 11 -15.61 -2.59 -17.95
N ILE A 12 -15.87 -1.39 -18.44
CA ILE A 12 -16.47 -0.31 -17.64
C ILE A 12 -17.89 -0.70 -17.14
N TYR A 13 -18.59 -1.56 -17.85
CA TYR A 13 -19.93 -2.01 -17.46
C TYR A 13 -19.93 -3.04 -16.33
N ASP A 14 -18.79 -3.70 -16.08
CA ASP A 14 -18.62 -4.62 -14.95
C ASP A 14 -18.23 -3.88 -13.66
N GLN A 15 -17.97 -2.58 -13.75
CA GLN A 15 -17.66 -1.74 -12.62
C GLN A 15 -18.95 -1.29 -11.91
N GLN A 16 -19.11 -1.70 -10.67
CA GLN A 16 -20.31 -1.37 -9.87
C GLN A 16 -20.49 0.16 -9.69
N TYR A 17 -19.41 0.90 -9.59
CA TYR A 17 -19.43 2.32 -9.30
C TYR A 17 -18.56 3.11 -10.27
N SER A 18 -19.07 4.24 -10.76
CA SER A 18 -18.27 5.21 -11.52
C SER A 18 -17.09 5.73 -10.69
N PRO A 19 -16.02 6.26 -11.30
CA PRO A 19 -14.90 6.87 -10.58
C PRO A 19 -15.33 7.93 -9.56
N PHE A 20 -16.30 8.77 -9.90
CA PHE A 20 -16.86 9.77 -9.00
C PHE A 20 -17.53 9.13 -7.77
N TYR A 21 -18.31 8.08 -7.98
CA TYR A 21 -18.96 7.38 -6.87
C TYR A 21 -17.97 6.64 -5.99
N GLN A 22 -16.93 6.03 -6.59
CA GLN A 22 -15.83 5.41 -5.84
C GLN A 22 -15.09 6.43 -4.97
N ARG A 23 -14.86 7.63 -5.49
CA ARG A 23 -14.29 8.75 -4.72
C ARG A 23 -15.15 9.07 -3.49
N ASN A 24 -16.45 9.21 -3.66
CA ASN A 24 -17.36 9.54 -2.55
C ASN A 24 -17.41 8.41 -1.50
N LYS A 25 -17.46 7.15 -1.94
CA LYS A 25 -17.37 6.00 -1.02
C LYS A 25 -16.02 5.96 -0.28
N THR A 26 -14.96 6.35 -0.92
CA THR A 26 -13.64 6.45 -0.28
C THR A 26 -13.63 7.53 0.81
N LEU A 27 -14.26 8.67 0.56
CA LEU A 27 -14.43 9.73 1.56
C LEU A 27 -15.25 9.24 2.77
N GLU A 28 -16.41 8.61 2.53
CA GLU A 28 -17.25 8.05 3.58
C GLU A 28 -16.47 7.05 4.45
N PHE A 29 -15.69 6.18 3.84
CA PHE A 29 -14.92 5.16 4.53
C PHE A 29 -13.77 5.74 5.38
N TRP A 30 -13.01 6.70 4.83
CA TRP A 30 -11.81 7.21 5.50
C TRP A 30 -12.07 8.39 6.42
N LYS A 31 -13.20 9.09 6.27
CA LYS A 31 -13.51 10.24 7.14
C LYS A 31 -13.49 9.91 8.63
N PRO A 32 -14.12 8.84 9.13
CA PRO A 32 -14.06 8.51 10.57
C PRO A 32 -12.62 8.21 11.04
N VAL A 33 -11.79 7.62 10.18
CA VAL A 33 -10.39 7.31 10.50
C VAL A 33 -9.56 8.58 10.57
N GLN A 34 -9.79 9.52 9.64
CA GLN A 34 -9.15 10.82 9.62
C GLN A 34 -9.57 11.67 10.83
N ASP A 35 -10.87 11.73 11.13
CA ASP A 35 -11.40 12.48 12.27
C ASP A 35 -10.84 11.96 13.61
N ALA A 36 -10.54 10.67 13.68
CA ALA A 36 -9.87 10.05 14.83
C ALA A 36 -8.34 10.28 14.86
N GLY A 37 -7.76 10.99 13.88
CA GLY A 37 -6.32 11.22 13.77
C GLY A 37 -5.49 9.96 13.49
N LYS A 38 -6.11 8.92 12.88
CA LYS A 38 -5.49 7.61 12.64
C LYS A 38 -5.12 7.37 11.17
N LEU A 39 -5.39 8.30 10.28
CA LEU A 39 -5.01 8.24 8.87
C LEU A 39 -3.71 9.00 8.65
N PHE A 40 -2.60 8.29 8.52
CA PHE A 40 -1.27 8.92 8.39
C PHE A 40 -1.01 9.51 7.01
N CYS A 41 -1.35 8.77 5.95
CA CYS A 41 -1.32 9.26 4.57
C CYS A 41 -2.10 8.34 3.63
N ILE A 42 -2.43 8.86 2.46
CA ILE A 42 -2.96 8.07 1.33
C ILE A 42 -1.97 8.20 0.17
N CYS A 43 -1.54 7.07 -0.38
CA CYS A 43 -0.66 7.03 -1.55
C CYS A 43 -1.45 6.86 -2.83
N ASP A 44 -0.91 7.40 -3.90
CA ASP A 44 -1.38 7.20 -5.26
C ASP A 44 -1.05 5.80 -5.77
N ASP A 45 -1.72 5.38 -6.83
CA ASP A 45 -1.54 4.07 -7.44
C ASP A 45 -1.46 4.15 -8.98
N ASN A 46 -1.26 3.02 -9.62
CA ASN A 46 -1.22 2.97 -11.08
C ASN A 46 -2.61 3.02 -11.73
N HIS A 47 -3.69 2.76 -10.98
CA HIS A 47 -5.06 2.80 -11.47
C HIS A 47 -5.56 4.24 -11.60
N THR A 48 -5.15 5.12 -10.71
CA THR A 48 -5.52 6.54 -10.72
C THR A 48 -4.93 7.31 -11.90
N ALA A 49 -3.87 6.78 -12.53
CA ALA A 49 -3.38 7.33 -13.80
C ALA A 49 -4.44 7.32 -14.91
N ARG A 50 -5.44 6.43 -14.83
CA ARG A 50 -6.54 6.35 -15.79
C ARG A 50 -7.38 7.63 -15.80
N SER A 51 -7.86 8.08 -14.64
CA SER A 51 -8.64 9.35 -14.55
C SER A 51 -7.79 10.58 -14.85
N ARG A 52 -6.52 10.58 -14.45
CA ARG A 52 -5.61 11.67 -14.77
C ARG A 52 -5.38 11.81 -16.27
N ASN A 53 -5.17 10.70 -16.98
CA ASN A 53 -4.92 10.72 -18.43
C ASN A 53 -6.16 11.10 -19.23
N LEU A 54 -7.36 10.74 -18.76
CA LEU A 54 -8.61 11.00 -19.49
C LEU A 54 -9.24 12.36 -19.17
N ALA A 55 -9.09 12.85 -17.94
CA ALA A 55 -9.83 14.01 -17.46
C ALA A 55 -8.99 14.98 -16.63
N ASP A 56 -7.66 14.80 -16.62
CA ASP A 56 -6.72 15.54 -15.75
C ASP A 56 -7.14 15.54 -14.27
N TRP A 57 -7.84 14.49 -13.85
CA TRP A 57 -8.36 14.40 -12.50
C TRP A 57 -7.46 13.55 -11.60
N ARG A 58 -6.80 14.20 -10.67
CA ARG A 58 -5.96 13.57 -9.63
C ARG A 58 -6.83 13.13 -8.46
N ILE A 59 -7.57 12.06 -8.66
CA ILE A 59 -8.62 11.61 -7.75
C ILE A 59 -8.15 11.34 -6.31
N VAL A 60 -6.92 10.82 -6.09
CA VAL A 60 -6.38 10.58 -4.75
C VAL A 60 -5.99 11.89 -4.07
N GLU A 61 -5.41 12.83 -4.81
CA GLU A 61 -5.06 14.16 -4.28
C GLU A 61 -6.33 14.94 -3.90
N ASP A 62 -7.40 14.84 -4.70
CA ASP A 62 -8.73 15.40 -4.41
C ASP A 62 -9.34 14.78 -3.14
N VAL A 63 -9.27 13.46 -2.99
CA VAL A 63 -9.71 12.77 -1.77
C VAL A 63 -8.93 13.27 -0.56
N CYS A 64 -7.61 13.36 -0.65
CA CYS A 64 -6.76 13.84 0.45
C CYS A 64 -7.10 15.29 0.83
N THR A 65 -7.26 16.16 -0.17
CA THR A 65 -7.64 17.57 0.05
C THR A 65 -9.01 17.67 0.74
N THR A 66 -9.98 16.90 0.28
CA THR A 66 -11.34 16.91 0.85
C THR A 66 -11.37 16.37 2.29
N LEU A 67 -10.55 15.37 2.61
CA LEU A 67 -10.44 14.80 3.96
C LEU A 67 -9.56 15.63 4.90
N GLY A 68 -8.73 16.54 4.39
CA GLY A 68 -7.64 17.14 5.15
C GLY A 68 -6.54 16.11 5.48
N ALA A 69 -6.40 15.07 4.67
CA ALA A 69 -5.43 14.00 4.87
C ALA A 69 -4.13 14.28 4.08
N ARG A 70 -3.03 13.70 4.55
CA ARG A 70 -1.74 13.83 3.86
C ARG A 70 -1.73 13.02 2.56
N TYR A 71 -1.43 13.66 1.44
CA TYR A 71 -1.15 13.00 0.18
C TYR A 71 0.30 12.52 0.13
N GLY A 72 0.51 11.23 -0.05
CA GLY A 72 1.83 10.58 -0.04
C GLY A 72 2.50 10.43 -1.41
N GLY A 73 1.86 10.89 -2.50
CA GLY A 73 2.35 10.66 -3.85
C GLY A 73 2.35 9.17 -4.21
N PHE A 74 3.24 8.74 -5.10
CA PHE A 74 3.35 7.34 -5.52
C PHE A 74 3.98 6.42 -4.47
N GLY A 75 4.63 6.98 -3.46
CA GLY A 75 5.19 6.28 -2.32
C GLY A 75 5.55 7.27 -1.23
N CYS A 76 5.37 6.89 0.00
CA CYS A 76 5.66 7.75 1.13
C CYS A 76 6.63 7.11 2.12
N LEU A 77 7.47 7.95 2.71
CA LEU A 77 8.26 7.63 3.88
C LEU A 77 7.57 8.27 5.09
N LEU A 78 7.24 7.43 6.07
CA LEU A 78 6.61 7.84 7.32
C LEU A 78 7.56 7.58 8.48
N GLU A 79 7.64 8.52 9.41
CA GLU A 79 8.18 8.27 10.74
C GLU A 79 7.01 8.15 11.72
N ILE A 80 6.96 7.04 12.45
CA ILE A 80 5.95 6.78 13.48
C ILE A 80 6.67 6.68 14.83
N ILE A 81 6.22 7.48 15.78
CA ILE A 81 6.75 7.50 17.14
C ILE A 81 5.77 6.78 18.06
N VAL A 82 6.25 5.73 18.73
CA VAL A 82 5.46 4.93 19.68
C VAL A 82 6.19 4.90 21.01
N GLY A 83 5.74 5.73 21.95
CA GLY A 83 6.51 6.04 23.15
C GLY A 83 7.82 6.73 22.80
N GLU A 84 8.95 6.12 23.19
CA GLU A 84 10.30 6.63 22.85
C GLU A 84 10.88 6.00 21.57
N GLN A 85 10.18 5.02 21.00
CA GLN A 85 10.67 4.29 19.83
C GLN A 85 10.26 4.98 18.53
N ARG A 86 11.20 5.05 17.58
CA ARG A 86 10.99 5.61 16.23
C ARG A 86 11.02 4.49 15.22
N TYR A 87 10.03 4.46 14.34
CA TYR A 87 9.88 3.50 13.25
C TYR A 87 9.74 4.22 11.94
N THR A 88 10.57 3.88 10.98
CA THR A 88 10.47 4.40 9.62
C THR A 88 9.77 3.38 8.72
N ILE A 89 8.74 3.82 8.01
CA ILE A 89 7.95 2.99 7.12
C ILE A 89 8.00 3.57 5.71
N TYR A 90 8.49 2.81 4.76
CA TYR A 90 8.40 3.16 3.35
C TYR A 90 7.28 2.35 2.69
N ALA A 91 6.22 3.02 2.27
CA ALA A 91 5.04 2.44 1.66
C ALA A 91 4.93 2.84 0.18
N LEU A 92 4.63 1.88 -0.69
CA LEU A 92 4.54 2.06 -2.13
C LEU A 92 3.44 1.15 -2.69
N HIS A 93 2.50 1.69 -3.50
CA HIS A 93 1.55 0.83 -4.19
C HIS A 93 2.29 -0.12 -5.15
N GLY A 94 3.19 0.40 -5.94
CA GLY A 94 3.88 -0.35 -6.98
C GLY A 94 3.08 -0.38 -8.29
N LYS A 95 3.75 -0.80 -9.32
CA LYS A 95 3.18 -1.15 -10.62
C LYS A 95 4.10 -2.19 -11.23
N LYS A 96 3.64 -3.12 -11.99
CA LYS A 96 4.38 -4.30 -12.44
C LYS A 96 4.63 -5.32 -11.34
N GLY A 97 4.25 -6.50 -11.62
CA GLY A 97 4.61 -7.67 -10.83
C GLY A 97 4.55 -8.89 -11.73
N GLY A 98 5.48 -9.80 -11.55
CA GLY A 98 5.29 -11.15 -12.06
C GLY A 98 4.17 -11.83 -11.28
N THR A 99 3.56 -12.83 -11.86
CA THR A 99 2.46 -13.61 -11.23
C THR A 99 2.95 -14.52 -10.10
N SER A 100 4.27 -14.83 -10.05
CA SER A 100 4.83 -15.72 -9.05
C SER A 100 5.05 -15.03 -7.69
N PRO A 101 4.94 -15.75 -6.56
CA PRO A 101 5.30 -15.23 -5.24
C PRO A 101 6.75 -14.75 -5.16
N ALA A 102 7.69 -15.45 -5.81
CA ALA A 102 9.09 -15.08 -5.84
C ALA A 102 9.32 -13.69 -6.50
N SER A 103 8.64 -13.42 -7.62
CA SER A 103 8.70 -12.11 -8.26
C SER A 103 8.14 -11.00 -7.36
N ALA A 104 7.05 -11.27 -6.67
CA ALA A 104 6.46 -10.32 -5.72
C ALA A 104 7.44 -10.01 -4.56
N LEU A 105 8.08 -11.03 -3.99
CA LEU A 105 9.06 -10.90 -2.93
C LEU A 105 10.31 -10.12 -3.40
N ASN A 106 10.85 -10.44 -4.57
CA ASN A 106 11.99 -9.72 -5.13
C ASN A 106 11.68 -8.23 -5.35
N ASN A 107 10.48 -7.91 -5.85
CA ASN A 107 10.03 -6.53 -6.01
C ASN A 107 9.87 -5.82 -4.66
N LEU A 108 9.46 -6.52 -3.60
CA LEU A 108 9.35 -5.99 -2.25
C LEU A 108 10.74 -5.69 -1.67
N ILE A 109 11.66 -6.64 -1.71
CA ILE A 109 13.02 -6.48 -1.19
C ILE A 109 13.75 -5.35 -1.92
N SER A 110 13.58 -5.21 -3.23
CA SER A 110 14.23 -4.15 -4.02
C SER A 110 13.84 -2.72 -3.59
N MET A 111 12.83 -2.55 -2.77
CA MET A 111 12.46 -1.24 -2.22
C MET A 111 13.56 -0.63 -1.35
N ASN A 112 14.40 -1.46 -0.71
CA ASN A 112 15.53 -1.00 0.10
C ASN A 112 16.62 -0.28 -0.70
N GLN A 113 16.64 -0.47 -2.03
CA GLN A 113 17.54 0.24 -2.94
C GLN A 113 17.11 1.70 -3.20
N ARG A 114 15.87 2.05 -2.86
CA ARG A 114 15.29 3.38 -3.09
C ARG A 114 15.30 4.25 -1.85
N CYS A 115 15.12 3.64 -0.70
CA CYS A 115 14.98 4.35 0.56
C CYS A 115 15.44 3.43 1.71
N ILE A 116 16.10 4.01 2.69
CA ILE A 116 16.44 3.30 3.94
C ILE A 116 15.29 3.47 4.91
N ALA A 117 14.66 2.36 5.28
CA ALA A 117 13.57 2.31 6.24
C ALA A 117 13.64 1.02 7.08
N ASP A 118 12.92 0.99 8.17
CA ASP A 118 12.81 -0.19 9.04
C ASP A 118 11.76 -1.16 8.51
N ILE A 119 10.71 -0.61 7.88
CA ILE A 119 9.54 -1.36 7.39
C ILE A 119 9.27 -0.96 5.95
N TYR A 120 9.10 -1.94 5.09
CA TYR A 120 8.78 -1.77 3.68
C TYR A 120 7.42 -2.39 3.39
N LEU A 121 6.47 -1.59 2.90
CA LEU A 121 5.12 -2.04 2.56
C LEU A 121 4.87 -1.86 1.07
N ARG A 122 4.43 -2.94 0.42
CA ARG A 122 4.08 -2.94 -0.99
C ARG A 122 2.68 -3.48 -1.19
N PHE A 123 2.02 -2.98 -2.21
CA PHE A 123 0.68 -3.39 -2.61
C PHE A 123 0.68 -3.89 -4.06
N HIS A 124 -0.45 -3.90 -4.74
CA HIS A 124 -0.61 -4.24 -6.15
C HIS A 124 -0.53 -5.73 -6.50
N HIS A 125 0.30 -6.52 -5.83
CA HIS A 125 0.49 -7.94 -6.17
C HIS A 125 -0.62 -8.86 -5.69
N HIS A 126 -1.50 -8.38 -4.84
CA HIS A 126 -2.62 -9.13 -4.27
C HIS A 126 -2.22 -10.44 -3.57
N LYS A 127 -1.00 -10.53 -3.07
CA LYS A 127 -0.47 -11.69 -2.36
C LYS A 127 -0.03 -11.28 -0.96
N LYS A 128 -0.51 -11.99 0.06
CA LYS A 128 0.00 -11.75 1.41
C LYS A 128 1.38 -12.38 1.56
N ILE A 129 2.40 -11.54 1.71
CA ILE A 129 3.78 -11.96 1.92
C ILE A 129 4.35 -11.15 3.06
N VAL A 130 5.01 -11.82 3.98
CA VAL A 130 5.82 -11.20 5.02
C VAL A 130 7.22 -11.80 5.00
N PHE A 131 8.21 -10.93 5.20
CA PHE A 131 9.61 -11.32 5.21
C PHE A 131 10.37 -10.42 6.19
N GLN A 132 11.37 -10.93 6.86
CA GLN A 132 12.28 -10.16 7.71
C GLN A 132 13.71 -10.57 7.40
N ASP A 133 14.61 -9.59 7.41
CA ASP A 133 16.05 -9.80 7.38
C ASP A 133 16.74 -8.93 8.43
N GLU A 134 18.01 -9.18 8.64
CA GLU A 134 18.87 -8.39 9.52
C GLU A 134 20.09 -7.90 8.76
N ILE A 135 20.44 -6.65 9.00
CA ILE A 135 21.64 -6.02 8.46
C ILE A 135 22.47 -5.43 9.59
N LYS A 136 23.76 -5.24 9.36
CA LYS A 136 24.59 -4.41 10.24
C LYS A 136 24.45 -2.95 9.84
N ARG A 137 24.09 -2.11 10.80
CA ARG A 137 23.95 -0.66 10.64
C ARG A 137 24.93 0.06 11.54
N LEU A 138 25.65 1.05 11.00
CA LEU A 138 26.49 1.92 11.79
C LEU A 138 25.62 2.88 12.62
N THR A 139 25.89 2.92 13.90
CA THR A 139 25.27 3.86 14.87
C THR A 139 26.36 4.65 15.55
N THR A 140 25.99 5.63 16.37
CA THR A 140 26.92 6.40 17.23
C THR A 140 27.67 5.53 18.23
N GLU A 141 27.12 4.35 18.55
CA GLU A 141 27.71 3.38 19.49
C GLU A 141 28.43 2.20 18.77
N GLY A 142 28.64 2.30 17.47
CA GLY A 142 29.29 1.29 16.63
C GLY A 142 28.30 0.52 15.73
N MET A 143 28.75 -0.63 15.24
CA MET A 143 27.94 -1.50 14.36
C MET A 143 26.93 -2.30 15.17
N LYS A 144 25.64 -2.12 14.89
CA LYS A 144 24.56 -2.88 15.51
C LYS A 144 23.76 -3.66 14.47
N GLU A 145 23.23 -4.78 14.89
CA GLU A 145 22.24 -5.53 14.09
C GLU A 145 20.94 -4.74 14.04
N HIS A 146 20.36 -4.69 12.85
CA HIS A 146 19.13 -3.95 12.59
C HIS A 146 18.19 -4.81 11.75
N LYS A 147 17.04 -5.12 12.33
CA LYS A 147 16.00 -5.91 11.68
C LYS A 147 15.22 -5.03 10.71
N ARG A 148 15.02 -5.51 9.49
CA ARG A 148 14.11 -4.91 8.51
C ARG A 148 12.91 -5.82 8.30
N THR A 149 11.75 -5.21 8.16
CA THR A 149 10.48 -5.91 8.00
C THR A 149 9.84 -5.54 6.68
N TYR A 150 9.40 -6.54 5.93
CA TYR A 150 8.83 -6.38 4.61
C TYR A 150 7.45 -7.02 4.54
N GLY A 151 6.49 -6.33 3.93
CA GLY A 151 5.13 -6.83 3.82
C GLY A 151 4.44 -6.46 2.52
N ILE A 152 3.73 -7.43 1.94
CA ILE A 152 2.76 -7.20 0.87
C ILE A 152 1.38 -7.53 1.39
N SER A 153 0.45 -6.59 1.23
CA SER A 153 -0.97 -6.80 1.57
C SER A 153 -1.65 -7.70 0.55
N GLY A 154 -2.67 -8.40 0.99
CA GLY A 154 -3.54 -9.20 0.13
C GLY A 154 -4.46 -8.36 -0.74
N SER A 155 -5.51 -9.00 -1.25
CA SER A 155 -6.51 -8.40 -2.11
C SER A 155 -7.79 -8.06 -1.34
N PHE A 156 -8.59 -7.15 -1.91
CA PHE A 156 -10.00 -6.95 -1.55
C PHE A 156 -10.93 -7.25 -2.74
N ILE A 157 -10.38 -7.83 -3.81
CA ILE A 157 -11.15 -8.20 -5.00
C ILE A 157 -11.95 -9.46 -4.68
N ASN A 158 -13.26 -9.42 -4.89
CA ASN A 158 -14.04 -10.65 -5.01
C ASN A 158 -13.63 -11.32 -6.32
N TRP A 159 -13.12 -12.56 -6.24
CA TRP A 159 -12.61 -13.27 -7.43
C TRP A 159 -13.74 -13.69 -8.34
N ASP A 160 -14.80 -14.27 -7.77
CA ASP A 160 -15.96 -14.77 -8.50
C ASP A 160 -16.69 -13.64 -9.24
N GLY A 161 -16.91 -13.80 -10.53
CA GLY A 161 -17.59 -12.83 -11.40
C GLY A 161 -16.77 -11.56 -11.70
N SER A 162 -15.50 -11.51 -11.31
CA SER A 162 -14.66 -10.35 -11.55
C SER A 162 -13.73 -10.51 -12.76
N TYR A 163 -13.07 -9.41 -13.14
CA TYR A 163 -12.03 -9.45 -14.16
C TYR A 163 -10.87 -10.39 -13.80
N ALA A 164 -10.67 -10.68 -12.52
CA ALA A 164 -9.62 -11.58 -12.08
C ALA A 164 -9.92 -13.04 -12.51
N GLU A 165 -11.16 -13.44 -12.43
CA GLU A 165 -11.63 -14.72 -12.98
C GLU A 165 -11.54 -14.74 -14.52
N GLN A 166 -12.04 -13.69 -15.17
CA GLN A 166 -12.01 -13.57 -16.64
C GLN A 166 -10.58 -13.65 -17.22
N LEU A 167 -9.60 -13.12 -16.49
CA LEU A 167 -8.19 -13.15 -16.90
C LEU A 167 -7.40 -14.32 -16.29
N GLU A 168 -8.09 -15.29 -15.69
CA GLU A 168 -7.49 -16.49 -15.07
C GLU A 168 -6.40 -16.17 -14.05
N TYR A 169 -6.55 -15.07 -13.31
CA TYR A 169 -5.61 -14.76 -12.24
C TYR A 169 -5.76 -15.73 -11.06
N PRO A 170 -4.69 -16.10 -10.38
CA PRO A 170 -4.79 -16.93 -9.19
C PRO A 170 -5.67 -16.28 -8.12
N ILE A 171 -6.48 -17.08 -7.44
CA ILE A 171 -7.24 -16.62 -6.27
C ILE A 171 -6.27 -16.03 -5.24
N SER A 172 -6.58 -14.85 -4.76
CA SER A 172 -5.73 -14.09 -3.83
C SER A 172 -6.26 -14.16 -2.40
N VAL A 173 -5.36 -14.24 -1.43
CA VAL A 173 -5.72 -14.15 -0.02
C VAL A 173 -6.22 -12.73 0.27
N GLN A 174 -7.42 -12.62 0.81
CA GLN A 174 -8.04 -11.32 1.11
C GLN A 174 -7.47 -10.69 2.38
N GLY A 175 -7.63 -9.36 2.47
CA GLY A 175 -7.34 -8.56 3.64
C GLY A 175 -5.94 -7.96 3.69
N CYS A 176 -5.67 -7.28 4.80
CA CYS A 176 -4.42 -6.57 5.05
C CYS A 176 -3.45 -7.40 5.88
N ILE A 177 -2.18 -7.06 5.81
CA ILE A 177 -1.19 -7.40 6.83
C ILE A 177 -1.38 -6.49 8.04
N LYS A 178 -0.98 -6.98 9.21
CA LYS A 178 -1.02 -6.23 10.46
C LYS A 178 0.39 -6.02 10.98
N LEU A 179 0.73 -4.79 11.30
CA LEU A 179 1.96 -4.41 11.99
C LEU A 179 1.67 -4.15 13.46
N LYS A 180 2.50 -4.69 14.33
CA LYS A 180 2.55 -4.35 15.75
C LYS A 180 3.90 -3.73 16.06
N LEU A 181 3.88 -2.48 16.49
CA LEU A 181 5.04 -1.71 16.92
C LEU A 181 5.09 -1.69 18.44
N PHE A 182 6.25 -1.88 19.02
CA PHE A 182 6.39 -2.01 20.47
C PHE A 182 6.85 -0.71 21.12
N VAL A 183 6.30 -0.37 22.29
CA VAL A 183 6.57 0.86 23.01
C VAL A 183 7.88 0.76 23.85
N LYS A 184 8.09 -0.39 24.52
CA LYS A 184 9.18 -0.55 25.50
C LYS A 184 10.54 -0.81 24.89
N LYS A 185 10.56 -1.45 23.73
CA LYS A 185 11.78 -1.74 22.97
C LYS A 185 11.47 -1.61 21.49
N TRP A 186 12.47 -1.25 20.72
CA TRP A 186 12.33 -1.25 19.28
C TRP A 186 12.18 -2.69 18.78
N ASP A 187 11.04 -3.03 18.25
CA ASP A 187 10.75 -4.31 17.61
C ASP A 187 9.49 -4.19 16.73
N VAL A 188 9.41 -5.02 15.70
CA VAL A 188 8.29 -5.08 14.78
C VAL A 188 7.81 -6.51 14.64
N HIS A 189 6.53 -6.74 14.93
CA HIS A 189 5.87 -7.98 14.58
C HIS A 189 4.94 -7.73 13.40
N ILE A 190 5.05 -8.57 12.37
CA ILE A 190 4.19 -8.54 11.19
C ILE A 190 3.44 -9.86 11.09
N SER A 191 2.14 -9.80 10.87
CA SER A 191 1.28 -10.97 10.69
C SER A 191 0.40 -10.85 9.43
N LEU A 192 0.07 -12.01 8.88
CA LEU A 192 -0.81 -12.17 7.71
C LEU A 192 -2.29 -12.07 8.10
#